data_e04c1f42e3637910bbc568754060d6be
#
_entry.id   e04c1f42e3637910bbc568754060d6be
#
_cell.length_a   1.000
_cell.length_b   1.000
_cell.length_c   1.000
_cell.angle_alpha   90.00
_cell.angle_beta   90.00
_cell.angle_gamma   90.00
#
_symmetry.space_group_name_H-M   'P 1'
#
loop_
_entity.id
_entity.type
_entity.pdbx_description
1 polymer ?
#
loop_
_entity_poly.entity_id
_entity_poly.type
_entity_poly.pdbx_seq_one_letter_code
_entity_poly.pdbx_strand_id
1 'polypeptide(L)'
;MISVITVSYNSSPHIRETIESVLAQQYTDFEYVIGDDCSSDDTWQMIQSYSDPRIKSYRNESNLKEYGNRNKAVDHASGEYVIFIDGDDYMYPHALSVFSYYIKLFPECSMIIAREWDYRILYPYKVLPRTFYQFEYFDKGIMGGNFTNVVFKRTDIIEAGYFAAHIRTGDNYLQLKIGRSKPAVAIPQGLTWWRRRHGNATSEIFKDNRHLAETFGYRLELLDHDCPLNRQEIRLAKTNIYGLYMRMLIRLVLNFKFAEVYYLLKKLNVPPAYWKSILVPSKMQFFDHVTGDRPLHSSINKTALPVDS
;
A
#
# COMPACT_ATOMS: atom_id res chain seq x y z
N MET A 1 -14.29 14.33 -8.07
CA MET A 1 -15.04 13.42 -7.19
C MET A 1 -14.14 12.29 -6.73
N ILE A 2 -14.24 11.90 -5.46
CA ILE A 2 -13.50 10.79 -4.84
C ILE A 2 -14.48 9.63 -4.62
N SER A 3 -14.09 8.39 -4.93
CA SER A 3 -14.81 7.19 -4.49
C SER A 3 -14.16 6.65 -3.22
N VAL A 4 -14.90 6.63 -2.12
CA VAL A 4 -14.51 5.86 -0.94
C VAL A 4 -14.99 4.44 -1.14
N ILE A 5 -14.11 3.47 -0.90
CA ILE A 5 -14.41 2.05 -1.10
C ILE A 5 -14.24 1.32 0.22
N THR A 6 -15.28 0.63 0.67
CA THR A 6 -15.21 -0.34 1.76
C THR A 6 -15.45 -1.74 1.23
N VAL A 7 -14.53 -2.65 1.52
CA VAL A 7 -14.75 -4.08 1.35
C VAL A 7 -14.96 -4.72 2.71
N SER A 8 -15.96 -5.59 2.82
CA SER A 8 -16.33 -6.21 4.09
C SER A 8 -16.58 -7.70 3.95
N TYR A 9 -16.22 -8.45 4.98
CA TYR A 9 -16.55 -9.87 5.14
C TYR A 9 -16.64 -10.19 6.62
N ASN A 10 -17.83 -10.56 7.09
CA ASN A 10 -18.12 -10.84 8.50
C ASN A 10 -17.64 -9.71 9.43
N SER A 11 -18.05 -8.48 9.11
CA SER A 11 -17.64 -7.26 9.80
C SER A 11 -18.76 -6.67 10.67
N SER A 12 -19.82 -7.42 10.98
CA SER A 12 -20.99 -6.93 11.72
C SER A 12 -20.66 -6.19 13.04
N PRO A 13 -19.58 -6.50 13.79
CA PRO A 13 -19.24 -5.75 14.99
C PRO A 13 -18.76 -4.31 14.74
N HIS A 14 -18.32 -3.99 13.52
CA HIS A 14 -17.59 -2.74 13.23
C HIS A 14 -18.12 -1.97 12.03
N ILE A 15 -18.76 -2.63 11.07
CA ILE A 15 -19.15 -2.04 9.78
C ILE A 15 -20.01 -0.77 9.94
N ARG A 16 -20.84 -0.70 10.97
CA ARG A 16 -21.64 0.49 11.27
C ARG A 16 -20.77 1.71 11.57
N GLU A 17 -19.78 1.54 12.45
CA GLU A 17 -18.83 2.60 12.81
C GLU A 17 -18.02 3.07 11.60
N THR A 18 -17.58 2.14 10.74
CA THR A 18 -16.89 2.46 9.50
C THR A 18 -17.78 3.28 8.57
N ILE A 19 -19.03 2.84 8.31
CA ILE A 19 -19.97 3.56 7.45
C ILE A 19 -20.23 4.97 7.98
N GLU A 20 -20.53 5.10 9.26
CA GLU A 20 -20.81 6.40 9.89
C GLU A 20 -19.60 7.34 9.83
N SER A 21 -18.37 6.83 9.97
CA SER A 21 -17.16 7.62 9.86
C SER A 21 -16.94 8.20 8.43
N VAL A 22 -17.31 7.43 7.41
CA VAL A 22 -17.27 7.89 6.02
C VAL A 22 -18.39 8.89 5.73
N LEU A 23 -19.60 8.65 6.21
CA LEU A 23 -20.73 9.57 5.99
C LEU A 23 -20.54 10.90 6.72
N ALA A 24 -19.77 10.92 7.81
CA ALA A 24 -19.45 12.11 8.62
C ALA A 24 -18.30 12.96 8.01
N GLN A 25 -17.79 12.66 6.83
CA GLN A 25 -16.72 13.44 6.21
C GLN A 25 -17.15 14.88 5.92
N GLN A 26 -16.27 15.84 6.24
CA GLN A 26 -16.49 17.26 5.98
C GLN A 26 -16.51 17.60 4.47
N TYR A 27 -15.76 16.86 3.68
CA TYR A 27 -15.78 16.94 2.22
C TYR A 27 -16.96 16.13 1.68
N THR A 28 -17.82 16.74 0.87
CA THR A 28 -19.11 16.17 0.46
C THR A 28 -19.16 15.64 -0.98
N ASP A 29 -18.20 16.02 -1.83
CA ASP A 29 -18.14 15.58 -3.24
C ASP A 29 -17.50 14.19 -3.37
N PHE A 30 -18.14 13.17 -2.81
CA PHE A 30 -17.70 11.78 -2.89
C PHE A 30 -18.88 10.82 -3.07
N GLU A 31 -18.61 9.67 -3.64
CA GLU A 31 -19.48 8.50 -3.58
C GLU A 31 -18.89 7.47 -2.62
N TYR A 32 -19.73 6.59 -2.09
CA TYR A 32 -19.32 5.54 -1.17
C TYR A 32 -19.72 4.17 -1.71
N VAL A 33 -18.75 3.40 -2.19
CA VAL A 33 -18.93 2.03 -2.70
C VAL A 33 -18.68 1.03 -1.59
N ILE A 34 -19.67 0.21 -1.25
CA ILE A 34 -19.55 -0.81 -0.20
C ILE A 34 -19.78 -2.21 -0.81
N GLY A 35 -18.74 -3.04 -0.82
CA GLY A 35 -18.79 -4.41 -1.31
C GLY A 35 -18.81 -5.44 -0.18
N ASP A 36 -19.94 -6.14 0.01
CA ASP A 36 -20.03 -7.29 0.92
C ASP A 36 -19.57 -8.57 0.21
N ASP A 37 -18.57 -9.24 0.75
CA ASP A 37 -17.95 -10.43 0.17
C ASP A 37 -18.64 -11.74 0.59
N CYS A 38 -19.98 -11.78 0.45
CA CYS A 38 -20.80 -12.93 0.82
C CYS A 38 -20.72 -13.22 2.34
N SER A 39 -20.89 -12.19 3.18
CA SER A 39 -20.92 -12.36 4.63
C SER A 39 -22.01 -13.31 5.11
N SER A 40 -21.70 -14.11 6.14
CA SER A 40 -22.63 -15.03 6.78
C SER A 40 -23.25 -14.48 8.08
N ASP A 41 -22.74 -13.33 8.55
CA ASP A 41 -23.28 -12.60 9.69
C ASP A 41 -24.21 -11.44 9.25
N ASP A 42 -24.59 -10.56 10.16
CA ASP A 42 -25.50 -9.44 9.90
C ASP A 42 -24.87 -8.27 9.12
N THR A 43 -23.62 -8.41 8.61
CA THR A 43 -22.89 -7.33 7.90
C THR A 43 -23.74 -6.76 6.76
N TRP A 44 -24.28 -7.64 5.89
CA TRP A 44 -25.05 -7.18 4.73
C TRP A 44 -26.34 -6.46 5.12
N GLN A 45 -27.08 -6.98 6.12
CA GLN A 45 -28.29 -6.35 6.63
C GLN A 45 -28.00 -4.94 7.20
N MET A 46 -26.87 -4.80 7.90
CA MET A 46 -26.42 -3.50 8.42
C MET A 46 -26.11 -2.53 7.27
N ILE A 47 -25.39 -2.95 6.23
CA ILE A 47 -25.11 -2.12 5.06
C ILE A 47 -26.42 -1.65 4.40
N GLN A 48 -27.37 -2.54 4.19
CA GLN A 48 -28.67 -2.24 3.57
C GLN A 48 -29.56 -1.31 4.42
N SER A 49 -29.30 -1.16 5.72
CA SER A 49 -30.06 -0.27 6.59
C SER A 49 -29.80 1.22 6.35
N TYR A 50 -28.79 1.57 5.55
CA TYR A 50 -28.45 2.95 5.20
C TYR A 50 -29.13 3.36 3.89
N SER A 51 -29.72 4.57 3.89
CA SER A 51 -30.42 5.15 2.73
C SER A 51 -29.75 6.41 2.19
N ASP A 52 -28.49 6.69 2.57
CA ASP A 52 -27.75 7.86 2.08
C ASP A 52 -27.50 7.75 0.58
N PRO A 53 -27.85 8.79 -0.24
CA PRO A 53 -27.75 8.73 -1.70
C PRO A 53 -26.31 8.58 -2.22
N ARG A 54 -25.29 8.83 -1.41
CA ARG A 54 -23.89 8.62 -1.77
C ARG A 54 -23.49 7.15 -1.76
N ILE A 55 -24.24 6.28 -1.08
CA ILE A 55 -23.94 4.86 -0.94
C ILE A 55 -24.36 4.08 -2.19
N LYS A 56 -23.43 3.32 -2.71
CA LYS A 56 -23.64 2.27 -3.72
C LYS A 56 -23.18 0.94 -3.11
N SER A 57 -24.10 0.10 -2.68
CA SER A 57 -23.76 -1.19 -2.07
C SER A 57 -24.06 -2.36 -3.01
N TYR A 58 -23.21 -3.37 -2.94
CA TYR A 58 -23.43 -4.65 -3.62
C TYR A 58 -22.97 -5.80 -2.73
N ARG A 59 -23.52 -7.00 -3.02
CA ARG A 59 -23.12 -8.25 -2.37
C ARG A 59 -22.60 -9.23 -3.42
N ASN A 60 -21.49 -9.90 -3.12
CA ASN A 60 -20.96 -10.95 -3.94
C ASN A 60 -21.76 -12.24 -3.75
N GLU A 61 -21.91 -13.04 -4.81
CA GLU A 61 -22.55 -14.36 -4.75
C GLU A 61 -21.70 -15.40 -4.02
N SER A 62 -20.38 -15.19 -4.01
CA SER A 62 -19.40 -16.02 -3.31
C SER A 62 -18.26 -15.18 -2.80
N ASN A 63 -17.50 -15.67 -1.82
CA ASN A 63 -16.36 -14.97 -1.25
C ASN A 63 -15.19 -14.89 -2.25
N LEU A 64 -14.94 -13.71 -2.79
CA LEU A 64 -13.86 -13.40 -3.73
C LEU A 64 -12.51 -13.15 -3.05
N LYS A 65 -12.47 -13.12 -1.73
CA LYS A 65 -11.36 -12.69 -0.90
C LYS A 65 -11.07 -11.19 -1.04
N GLU A 66 -10.19 -10.70 -0.20
CA GLU A 66 -9.90 -9.28 -0.03
C GLU A 66 -9.65 -8.56 -1.36
N TYR A 67 -8.66 -9.01 -2.14
CA TYR A 67 -8.28 -8.32 -3.37
C TYR A 67 -9.26 -8.55 -4.53
N GLY A 68 -9.92 -9.70 -4.58
CA GLY A 68 -10.99 -9.94 -5.55
C GLY A 68 -12.16 -8.97 -5.34
N ASN A 69 -12.57 -8.77 -4.09
CA ASN A 69 -13.62 -7.82 -3.74
C ASN A 69 -13.17 -6.36 -3.96
N ARG A 70 -11.92 -5.99 -3.63
CA ARG A 70 -11.37 -4.65 -3.93
C ARG A 70 -11.37 -4.36 -5.44
N ASN A 71 -10.97 -5.31 -6.27
CA ASN A 71 -10.98 -5.16 -7.73
C ASN A 71 -12.39 -4.89 -8.25
N LYS A 72 -13.36 -5.70 -7.82
CA LYS A 72 -14.77 -5.49 -8.18
C LYS A 72 -15.29 -4.14 -7.70
N ALA A 73 -14.89 -3.69 -6.51
CA ALA A 73 -15.29 -2.38 -5.99
C ALA A 73 -14.70 -1.23 -6.81
N VAL A 74 -13.48 -1.35 -7.34
CA VAL A 74 -12.88 -0.37 -8.27
C VAL A 74 -13.70 -0.26 -9.55
N ASP A 75 -14.26 -1.37 -10.06
CA ASP A 75 -15.12 -1.37 -11.24
C ASP A 75 -16.48 -0.68 -10.96
N HIS A 76 -17.00 -0.80 -9.75
CA HIS A 76 -18.21 -0.07 -9.32
C HIS A 76 -17.98 1.41 -9.03
N ALA A 77 -16.74 1.83 -8.85
CA ALA A 77 -16.38 3.21 -8.57
C ALA A 77 -16.44 4.07 -9.84
N SER A 78 -16.93 5.30 -9.73
CA SER A 78 -17.00 6.28 -10.83
C SER A 78 -16.10 7.51 -10.60
N GLY A 79 -15.54 7.67 -9.41
CA GLY A 79 -14.61 8.76 -9.09
C GLY A 79 -13.28 8.65 -9.82
N GLU A 80 -12.67 9.79 -10.07
CA GLU A 80 -11.33 9.87 -10.65
C GLU A 80 -10.28 9.29 -9.68
N TYR A 81 -10.51 9.49 -8.39
CA TYR A 81 -9.64 9.00 -7.31
C TYR A 81 -10.41 8.04 -6.42
N VAL A 82 -9.71 7.05 -5.91
CA VAL A 82 -10.25 6.06 -4.97
C VAL A 82 -9.42 6.01 -3.70
N ILE A 83 -10.10 5.83 -2.58
CA ILE A 83 -9.49 5.52 -1.27
C ILE A 83 -10.21 4.32 -0.68
N PHE A 84 -9.45 3.43 -0.07
CA PHE A 84 -10.00 2.26 0.61
C PHE A 84 -10.07 2.51 2.10
N ILE A 85 -11.14 2.02 2.72
CA ILE A 85 -11.31 1.92 4.16
C ILE A 85 -11.86 0.53 4.47
N ASP A 86 -11.18 -0.25 5.27
CA ASP A 86 -11.62 -1.62 5.58
C ASP A 86 -12.84 -1.59 6.49
N GLY A 87 -13.69 -2.64 6.42
CA GLY A 87 -14.99 -2.70 7.11
C GLY A 87 -14.91 -2.73 8.65
N ASP A 88 -13.71 -2.58 9.22
CA ASP A 88 -13.44 -2.50 10.64
C ASP A 88 -12.57 -1.29 11.03
N ASP A 89 -12.24 -0.40 10.06
CA ASP A 89 -11.42 0.79 10.25
C ASP A 89 -12.27 2.07 10.40
N TYR A 90 -11.62 3.17 10.75
CA TYR A 90 -12.26 4.46 10.95
C TYR A 90 -11.57 5.56 10.12
N MET A 91 -12.36 6.41 9.48
CA MET A 91 -11.88 7.58 8.73
C MET A 91 -12.17 8.85 9.52
N TYR A 92 -11.11 9.62 9.86
CA TYR A 92 -11.30 10.88 10.60
C TYR A 92 -12.07 11.92 9.77
N PRO A 93 -12.94 12.76 10.38
CA PRO A 93 -13.87 13.62 9.64
C PRO A 93 -13.25 14.59 8.63
N HIS A 94 -11.99 14.97 8.81
CA HIS A 94 -11.25 15.87 7.93
C HIS A 94 -10.49 15.15 6.80
N ALA A 95 -10.46 13.82 6.79
CA ALA A 95 -9.56 13.04 5.92
C ALA A 95 -9.78 13.34 4.42
N LEU A 96 -11.02 13.29 3.94
CA LEU A 96 -11.31 13.56 2.52
C LEU A 96 -11.02 15.01 2.14
N SER A 97 -11.18 15.98 3.06
CA SER A 97 -10.81 17.38 2.81
C SER A 97 -9.32 17.53 2.57
N VAL A 98 -8.50 16.88 3.42
CA VAL A 98 -7.04 16.87 3.28
C VAL A 98 -6.62 16.20 1.97
N PHE A 99 -7.16 15.02 1.68
CA PHE A 99 -6.85 14.33 0.42
C PHE A 99 -7.28 15.16 -0.81
N SER A 100 -8.48 15.73 -0.81
CA SER A 100 -8.96 16.60 -1.89
C SER A 100 -8.05 17.80 -2.12
N TYR A 101 -7.54 18.41 -1.05
CA TYR A 101 -6.58 19.51 -1.13
C TYR A 101 -5.29 19.07 -1.85
N TYR A 102 -4.70 17.96 -1.45
CA TYR A 102 -3.46 17.48 -2.05
C TYR A 102 -3.65 16.92 -3.47
N ILE A 103 -4.80 16.33 -3.80
CA ILE A 103 -5.17 15.95 -5.17
C ILE A 103 -5.12 17.17 -6.09
N LYS A 104 -5.71 18.29 -5.66
CA LYS A 104 -5.73 19.54 -6.44
C LYS A 104 -4.33 20.16 -6.56
N LEU A 105 -3.52 20.06 -5.52
CA LEU A 105 -2.18 20.62 -5.51
C LEU A 105 -1.18 19.80 -6.36
N PHE A 106 -1.38 18.48 -6.48
CA PHE A 106 -0.52 17.56 -7.21
C PHE A 106 -1.31 16.69 -8.20
N PRO A 107 -1.99 17.29 -9.21
CA PRO A 107 -2.88 16.56 -10.12
C PRO A 107 -2.17 15.53 -11.01
N GLU A 108 -0.84 15.67 -11.17
CA GLU A 108 0.00 14.74 -11.90
C GLU A 108 0.38 13.48 -11.09
N CYS A 109 0.17 13.48 -9.75
CA CYS A 109 0.50 12.35 -8.91
C CYS A 109 -0.59 11.28 -8.96
N SER A 110 -0.17 10.04 -9.06
CA SER A 110 -1.04 8.86 -9.09
C SER A 110 -1.42 8.36 -7.70
N MET A 111 -0.63 8.70 -6.70
CA MET A 111 -0.86 8.33 -5.31
C MET A 111 -0.64 9.52 -4.39
N ILE A 112 -1.56 9.68 -3.42
CA ILE A 112 -1.36 10.54 -2.24
C ILE A 112 -1.19 9.59 -1.04
N ILE A 113 -0.01 9.60 -0.43
CA ILE A 113 0.37 8.64 0.62
C ILE A 113 0.49 9.37 1.95
N ALA A 114 -0.48 9.20 2.84
CA ALA A 114 -0.40 9.70 4.21
C ALA A 114 0.38 8.68 5.05
N ARG A 115 1.58 9.07 5.47
CA ARG A 115 2.54 8.17 6.11
C ARG A 115 3.01 8.67 7.48
N GLU A 116 3.63 7.79 8.25
CA GLU A 116 4.29 8.15 9.50
C GLU A 116 5.30 9.27 9.29
N TRP A 117 5.36 10.18 10.28
CA TRP A 117 6.25 11.31 10.24
C TRP A 117 7.71 10.87 10.12
N ASP A 118 8.39 11.40 9.12
CA ASP A 118 9.83 11.24 8.98
C ASP A 118 10.48 12.64 9.00
N TYR A 119 11.22 12.95 10.06
CA TYR A 119 11.87 14.26 10.25
C TYR A 119 12.89 14.61 9.16
N ARG A 120 13.30 13.63 8.35
CA ARG A 120 14.20 13.82 7.21
C ARG A 120 13.49 14.37 5.97
N ILE A 121 12.16 14.39 5.98
CA ILE A 121 11.32 14.80 4.85
C ILE A 121 10.53 16.03 5.23
N LEU A 122 10.59 17.06 4.37
CA LEU A 122 9.67 18.19 4.46
C LEU A 122 8.41 17.89 3.67
N TYR A 123 7.28 17.81 4.36
CA TYR A 123 5.98 17.52 3.75
C TYR A 123 5.28 18.80 3.25
N PRO A 124 4.48 18.75 2.16
CA PRO A 124 4.29 17.59 1.28
C PRO A 124 5.56 17.29 0.46
N TYR A 125 5.84 16.00 0.25
CA TYR A 125 7.03 15.58 -0.48
C TYR A 125 6.65 14.83 -1.76
N LYS A 126 6.88 15.45 -2.92
CA LYS A 126 6.67 14.82 -4.22
C LYS A 126 7.77 13.82 -4.51
N VAL A 127 7.38 12.60 -4.82
CA VAL A 127 8.25 11.44 -5.01
C VAL A 127 8.17 11.00 -6.46
N LEU A 128 9.27 11.15 -7.18
CA LEU A 128 9.40 10.66 -8.56
C LEU A 128 9.66 9.15 -8.56
N PRO A 129 9.39 8.42 -9.67
CA PRO A 129 9.49 6.96 -9.72
C PRO A 129 10.83 6.39 -9.25
N ARG A 130 11.95 6.98 -9.68
CA ARG A 130 13.27 6.53 -9.23
C ARG A 130 13.45 6.71 -7.74
N THR A 131 13.09 7.87 -7.20
CA THR A 131 13.17 8.17 -5.76
C THR A 131 12.24 7.27 -4.96
N PHE A 132 11.03 6.97 -5.48
CA PHE A 132 10.11 6.01 -4.86
C PHE A 132 10.77 4.65 -4.68
N TYR A 133 11.41 4.13 -5.75
CA TYR A 133 12.13 2.86 -5.70
C TYR A 133 13.38 2.91 -4.81
N GLN A 134 14.10 4.03 -4.77
CA GLN A 134 15.23 4.19 -3.84
C GLN A 134 14.77 4.09 -2.38
N PHE A 135 13.67 4.74 -2.00
CA PHE A 135 13.10 4.59 -0.67
C PHE A 135 12.69 3.15 -0.37
N GLU A 136 12.04 2.47 -1.32
CA GLU A 136 11.52 1.12 -1.11
C GLU A 136 12.59 0.04 -1.04
N TYR A 137 13.69 0.20 -1.76
CA TYR A 137 14.73 -0.82 -1.84
C TYR A 137 15.94 -0.54 -0.95
N PHE A 138 16.15 0.71 -0.51
CA PHE A 138 17.36 1.09 0.22
C PHE A 138 17.11 1.80 1.54
N ASP A 139 15.89 2.22 1.85
CA ASP A 139 15.53 2.91 3.09
C ASP A 139 14.30 2.26 3.75
N LYS A 140 13.60 3.01 4.59
CA LYS A 140 12.39 2.60 5.32
C LYS A 140 11.15 2.42 4.43
N GLY A 141 11.26 2.82 3.16
CA GLY A 141 10.14 2.88 2.24
C GLY A 141 9.38 4.21 2.33
N ILE A 142 8.63 4.53 1.27
CA ILE A 142 7.72 5.68 1.21
C ILE A 142 6.27 5.24 1.37
N MET A 143 5.97 3.99 1.02
CA MET A 143 4.66 3.40 1.26
C MET A 143 4.38 3.40 2.76
N GLY A 144 3.26 3.95 3.16
CA GLY A 144 2.84 3.98 4.56
C GLY A 144 2.52 2.57 5.09
N GLY A 145 2.59 2.41 6.41
CA GLY A 145 2.28 1.14 7.07
C GLY A 145 0.81 0.75 7.02
N ASN A 146 -0.09 1.63 6.57
CA ASN A 146 -1.52 1.39 6.49
C ASN A 146 -2.05 1.76 5.10
N PHE A 147 -2.57 0.77 4.38
CA PHE A 147 -3.11 0.92 3.04
C PHE A 147 -4.30 1.89 2.98
N THR A 148 -5.11 1.97 4.02
CA THR A 148 -6.27 2.88 4.11
C THR A 148 -5.87 4.37 4.16
N ASN A 149 -4.59 4.67 4.27
CA ASN A 149 -4.03 6.02 4.19
C ASN A 149 -3.52 6.41 2.79
N VAL A 150 -3.91 5.67 1.74
CA VAL A 150 -3.47 5.95 0.37
C VAL A 150 -4.66 6.23 -0.54
N VAL A 151 -4.62 7.38 -1.21
CA VAL A 151 -5.52 7.68 -2.33
C VAL A 151 -4.81 7.34 -3.63
N PHE A 152 -5.53 6.71 -4.54
CA PHE A 152 -5.05 6.32 -5.87
C PHE A 152 -5.84 7.03 -6.97
N LYS A 153 -5.19 7.35 -8.06
CA LYS A 153 -5.88 7.64 -9.31
C LYS A 153 -6.47 6.33 -9.85
N ARG A 154 -7.80 6.28 -10.04
CA ARG A 154 -8.51 5.04 -10.40
C ARG A 154 -7.99 4.41 -11.68
N THR A 155 -7.73 5.23 -12.71
CA THR A 155 -7.18 4.76 -13.99
C THR A 155 -5.83 4.04 -13.81
N ASP A 156 -4.99 4.47 -12.87
CA ASP A 156 -3.68 3.90 -12.68
C ASP A 156 -3.74 2.54 -11.96
N ILE A 157 -4.76 2.27 -11.13
CA ILE A 157 -5.05 0.92 -10.60
C ILE A 157 -5.40 -0.01 -11.77
N ILE A 158 -6.27 0.44 -12.68
CA ILE A 158 -6.72 -0.35 -13.84
C ILE A 158 -5.54 -0.63 -14.79
N GLU A 159 -4.76 0.39 -15.15
CA GLU A 159 -3.55 0.26 -15.99
C GLU A 159 -2.51 -0.67 -15.36
N ALA A 160 -2.37 -0.66 -14.03
CA ALA A 160 -1.48 -1.57 -13.32
C ALA A 160 -2.00 -3.02 -13.28
N GLY A 161 -3.22 -3.30 -13.77
CA GLY A 161 -3.84 -4.62 -13.78
C GLY A 161 -4.43 -5.02 -12.43
N TYR A 162 -4.94 -4.05 -11.68
CA TYR A 162 -5.60 -4.24 -10.39
C TYR A 162 -4.71 -4.85 -9.29
N PHE A 163 -5.33 -5.21 -8.17
CA PHE A 163 -4.68 -5.97 -7.11
C PHE A 163 -4.46 -7.42 -7.53
N ALA A 164 -3.27 -7.94 -7.32
CA ALA A 164 -2.95 -9.33 -7.61
C ALA A 164 -3.54 -10.24 -6.51
N ALA A 165 -4.67 -10.88 -6.81
CA ALA A 165 -5.42 -11.70 -5.84
C ALA A 165 -4.66 -12.92 -5.32
N HIS A 166 -3.59 -13.34 -5.99
CA HIS A 166 -2.74 -14.45 -5.59
C HIS A 166 -1.56 -14.06 -4.69
N ILE A 167 -1.36 -12.75 -4.43
CA ILE A 167 -0.29 -12.21 -3.58
C ILE A 167 -0.91 -11.72 -2.27
N ARG A 168 -0.39 -12.20 -1.12
CA ARG A 168 -0.93 -11.84 0.22
C ARG A 168 -0.74 -10.37 0.59
N THR A 169 0.27 -9.71 0.03
CA THR A 169 0.56 -8.28 0.18
C THR A 169 0.34 -7.56 -1.15
N GLY A 170 -0.81 -7.82 -1.78
CA GLY A 170 -1.17 -7.30 -3.10
C GLY A 170 -1.31 -5.79 -3.14
N ASP A 171 -1.63 -5.16 -2.02
CA ASP A 171 -1.62 -3.71 -1.80
C ASP A 171 -0.22 -3.10 -1.98
N ASN A 172 0.79 -3.68 -1.37
CA ASN A 172 2.18 -3.26 -1.53
C ASN A 172 2.68 -3.49 -2.97
N TYR A 173 2.30 -4.63 -3.57
CA TYR A 173 2.64 -4.93 -4.95
C TYR A 173 2.03 -3.91 -5.93
N LEU A 174 0.75 -3.55 -5.75
CA LEU A 174 0.08 -2.54 -6.56
C LEU A 174 0.77 -1.17 -6.43
N GLN A 175 1.06 -0.73 -5.22
CA GLN A 175 1.74 0.55 -4.98
C GLN A 175 3.12 0.59 -5.67
N LEU A 176 3.90 -0.51 -5.60
CA LEU A 176 5.18 -0.62 -6.32
C LEU A 176 4.99 -0.59 -7.84
N LYS A 177 3.98 -1.27 -8.38
CA LYS A 177 3.68 -1.24 -9.82
C LYS A 177 3.36 0.17 -10.31
N ILE A 178 2.51 0.90 -9.58
CA ILE A 178 2.16 2.29 -9.92
C ILE A 178 3.39 3.19 -9.73
N GLY A 179 4.05 3.13 -8.58
CA GLY A 179 5.22 3.97 -8.26
C GLY A 179 6.43 3.73 -9.17
N ARG A 180 6.46 2.63 -9.94
CA ARG A 180 7.48 2.35 -10.93
C ARG A 180 7.53 3.38 -12.06
N SER A 181 6.39 3.90 -12.47
CA SER A 181 6.25 4.78 -13.64
C SER A 181 5.54 6.10 -13.36
N LYS A 182 4.81 6.20 -12.26
CA LYS A 182 3.97 7.36 -11.93
C LYS A 182 4.48 8.04 -10.64
N PRO A 183 4.43 9.38 -10.56
CA PRO A 183 4.81 10.10 -9.35
C PRO A 183 3.77 9.91 -8.23
N ALA A 184 4.24 10.06 -7.00
CA ALA A 184 3.40 10.10 -5.81
C ALA A 184 3.69 11.35 -4.99
N VAL A 185 2.85 11.67 -4.01
CA VAL A 185 3.15 12.66 -2.99
C VAL A 185 2.96 12.06 -1.60
N ALA A 186 3.94 12.22 -0.74
CA ALA A 186 3.87 11.85 0.66
C ALA A 186 3.37 13.03 1.49
N ILE A 187 2.44 12.77 2.40
CA ILE A 187 1.88 13.73 3.34
C ILE A 187 1.90 13.14 4.76
N PRO A 188 1.75 13.95 5.82
CA PRO A 188 1.67 13.43 7.18
C PRO A 188 0.44 12.52 7.37
N GLN A 189 0.59 11.46 8.19
CA GLN A 189 -0.49 10.56 8.59
C GLN A 189 -1.51 11.22 9.53
N GLY A 190 -2.52 10.45 9.94
CA GLY A 190 -3.55 10.86 10.90
C GLY A 190 -4.92 11.08 10.23
N LEU A 191 -5.15 10.47 9.08
CA LEU A 191 -6.38 10.60 8.30
C LEU A 191 -7.31 9.40 8.45
N THR A 192 -6.75 8.23 8.77
CA THR A 192 -7.51 7.02 9.10
C THR A 192 -6.95 6.36 10.35
N TRP A 193 -7.77 5.57 11.00
CA TRP A 193 -7.37 4.76 12.14
C TRP A 193 -7.59 3.29 11.82
N TRP A 194 -6.51 2.52 11.91
CA TRP A 194 -6.49 1.09 11.70
C TRP A 194 -6.76 0.35 13.01
N ARG A 195 -7.84 -0.44 13.01
CA ARG A 195 -8.22 -1.25 14.16
C ARG A 195 -7.34 -2.49 14.28
N ARG A 196 -6.42 -2.46 15.24
CA ARG A 196 -5.59 -3.64 15.55
C ARG A 196 -6.40 -4.60 16.43
N ARG A 197 -6.65 -5.81 15.91
CA ARG A 197 -7.33 -6.88 16.64
C ARG A 197 -6.68 -8.23 16.34
N HIS A 198 -6.83 -9.20 17.29
CA HIS A 198 -6.44 -10.58 17.02
C HIS A 198 -7.38 -11.18 15.96
N GLY A 199 -6.81 -11.96 15.02
CA GLY A 199 -7.58 -12.65 13.98
C GLY A 199 -7.96 -11.79 12.76
N ASN A 200 -7.44 -10.56 12.63
CA ASN A 200 -7.55 -9.80 11.38
C ASN A 200 -6.64 -10.40 10.28
N ALA A 201 -6.91 -10.05 9.00
CA ALA A 201 -6.15 -10.55 7.86
C ALA A 201 -4.64 -10.37 8.02
N THR A 202 -4.20 -9.24 8.55
CA THR A 202 -2.80 -8.93 8.83
C THR A 202 -2.18 -9.92 9.82
N SER A 203 -2.88 -10.25 10.92
CA SER A 203 -2.37 -11.20 11.92
C SER A 203 -2.22 -12.61 11.34
N GLU A 204 -3.09 -13.01 10.42
CA GLU A 204 -3.01 -14.29 9.72
C GLU A 204 -1.83 -14.34 8.74
N ILE A 205 -1.59 -13.25 7.99
CA ILE A 205 -0.47 -13.15 7.05
C ILE A 205 0.87 -13.30 7.80
N PHE A 206 1.00 -12.71 8.98
CA PHE A 206 2.24 -12.69 9.75
C PHE A 206 2.41 -13.86 10.74
N LYS A 207 1.49 -14.85 10.77
CA LYS A 207 1.65 -16.07 11.61
C LYS A 207 2.89 -16.87 11.27
N ASP A 208 3.29 -16.87 10.00
CA ASP A 208 4.50 -17.51 9.50
C ASP A 208 5.25 -16.63 8.50
N ASN A 209 6.43 -17.10 8.07
CA ASN A 209 7.28 -16.34 7.15
C ASN A 209 6.98 -16.62 5.66
N ARG A 210 5.92 -17.34 5.31
CA ARG A 210 5.63 -17.74 3.92
C ARG A 210 5.32 -16.55 3.02
N HIS A 211 4.66 -15.51 3.57
CA HIS A 211 4.40 -14.25 2.85
C HIS A 211 5.68 -13.57 2.36
N LEU A 212 6.82 -13.81 3.02
CA LEU A 212 8.10 -13.21 2.65
C LEU A 212 8.62 -13.73 1.31
N ALA A 213 8.35 -15.00 0.97
CA ALA A 213 8.72 -15.54 -0.36
C ALA A 213 8.01 -14.78 -1.48
N GLU A 214 6.73 -14.47 -1.30
CA GLU A 214 5.95 -13.69 -2.25
C GLU A 214 6.48 -12.25 -2.33
N THR A 215 6.72 -11.61 -1.16
CA THR A 215 7.25 -10.25 -1.07
C THR A 215 8.63 -10.12 -1.73
N PHE A 216 9.55 -11.04 -1.47
CA PHE A 216 10.85 -11.03 -2.14
C PHE A 216 10.73 -11.36 -3.63
N GLY A 217 9.84 -12.28 -4.00
CA GLY A 217 9.59 -12.69 -5.37
C GLY A 217 9.14 -11.52 -6.24
N TYR A 218 8.05 -10.84 -5.88
CA TYR A 218 7.56 -9.72 -6.71
C TYR A 218 8.49 -8.49 -6.66
N ARG A 219 9.19 -8.26 -5.54
CA ARG A 219 10.20 -7.19 -5.49
C ARG A 219 11.36 -7.45 -6.46
N LEU A 220 11.79 -8.71 -6.63
CA LEU A 220 12.79 -9.08 -7.63
C LEU A 220 12.25 -8.96 -9.06
N GLU A 221 11.03 -9.43 -9.31
CA GLU A 221 10.34 -9.31 -10.59
C GLU A 221 10.27 -7.86 -11.06
N LEU A 222 9.88 -6.94 -10.17
CA LEU A 222 9.76 -5.51 -10.48
C LEU A 222 11.11 -4.82 -10.72
N LEU A 223 12.25 -5.44 -10.39
CA LEU A 223 13.58 -4.97 -10.75
C LEU A 223 14.01 -5.41 -12.14
N ASP A 224 13.37 -6.42 -12.73
CA ASP A 224 13.76 -6.99 -14.02
C ASP A 224 13.11 -6.29 -15.22
N HIS A 225 11.95 -5.63 -15.03
CA HIS A 225 11.18 -5.02 -16.11
C HIS A 225 10.84 -3.55 -15.80
N ASP A 226 11.19 -2.64 -16.74
CA ASP A 226 10.87 -1.21 -16.69
C ASP A 226 11.18 -0.53 -15.35
N CYS A 227 12.23 -1.00 -14.66
CA CYS A 227 12.64 -0.50 -13.36
C CYS A 227 13.26 0.90 -13.50
N PRO A 228 12.85 1.90 -12.70
CA PRO A 228 13.39 3.26 -12.78
C PRO A 228 14.80 3.41 -12.18
N LEU A 229 15.33 2.37 -11.54
CA LEU A 229 16.69 2.34 -10.99
C LEU A 229 17.71 2.07 -12.11
N ASN A 230 18.92 2.60 -11.96
CA ASN A 230 20.03 2.26 -12.88
C ASN A 230 20.56 0.83 -12.62
N ARG A 231 21.43 0.34 -13.53
CA ARG A 231 21.97 -1.03 -13.45
C ARG A 231 22.71 -1.33 -12.15
N GLN A 232 23.43 -0.35 -11.61
CA GLN A 232 24.15 -0.52 -10.34
C GLN A 232 23.19 -0.61 -9.17
N GLU A 233 22.19 0.27 -9.11
CA GLU A 233 21.13 0.26 -8.09
C GLU A 233 20.34 -1.05 -8.13
N ILE A 234 19.96 -1.54 -9.33
CA ILE A 234 19.27 -2.84 -9.50
C ILE A 234 20.13 -3.97 -8.92
N ARG A 235 21.42 -4.00 -9.23
CA ARG A 235 22.33 -5.01 -8.69
C ARG A 235 22.41 -4.95 -7.17
N LEU A 236 22.50 -3.76 -6.59
CA LEU A 236 22.53 -3.53 -5.14
C LEU A 236 21.21 -3.93 -4.49
N ALA A 237 20.07 -3.56 -5.09
CA ALA A 237 18.74 -3.96 -4.61
C ALA A 237 18.58 -5.48 -4.56
N LYS A 238 18.97 -6.18 -5.65
CA LYS A 238 18.97 -7.65 -5.67
C LYS A 238 19.90 -8.25 -4.61
N THR A 239 21.10 -7.70 -4.46
CA THR A 239 22.05 -8.12 -3.41
C THR A 239 21.44 -7.98 -2.01
N ASN A 240 20.78 -6.86 -1.73
CA ASN A 240 20.12 -6.61 -0.45
C ASN A 240 18.97 -7.60 -0.20
N ILE A 241 18.11 -7.82 -1.19
CA ILE A 241 16.98 -8.76 -1.08
C ILE A 241 17.48 -10.19 -0.84
N TYR A 242 18.42 -10.68 -1.65
CA TYR A 242 18.96 -12.04 -1.47
C TYR A 242 19.71 -12.20 -0.15
N GLY A 243 20.43 -11.17 0.30
CA GLY A 243 21.09 -11.17 1.60
C GLY A 243 20.11 -11.24 2.77
N LEU A 244 19.03 -10.45 2.73
CA LEU A 244 17.95 -10.51 3.72
C LEU A 244 17.28 -11.89 3.72
N TYR A 245 16.98 -12.43 2.56
CA TYR A 245 16.35 -13.72 2.40
C TYR A 245 17.21 -14.85 2.98
N MET A 246 18.51 -14.89 2.66
CA MET A 246 19.41 -15.90 3.19
C MET A 246 19.61 -15.81 4.71
N ARG A 247 19.74 -14.60 5.26
CA ARG A 247 19.82 -14.41 6.71
C ARG A 247 18.54 -14.88 7.41
N MET A 248 17.38 -14.64 6.80
CA MET A 248 16.11 -15.16 7.29
C MET A 248 16.09 -16.71 7.28
N LEU A 249 16.51 -17.33 6.16
CA LEU A 249 16.58 -18.80 6.09
C LEU A 249 17.47 -19.39 7.21
N ILE A 250 18.64 -18.80 7.46
CA ILE A 250 19.53 -19.23 8.56
C ILE A 250 18.81 -19.07 9.90
N ARG A 251 18.16 -17.93 10.15
CA ARG A 251 17.40 -17.72 11.39
C ARG A 251 16.31 -18.77 11.57
N LEU A 252 15.61 -19.16 10.50
CA LEU A 252 14.58 -20.19 10.55
C LEU A 252 15.19 -21.58 10.85
N VAL A 253 16.33 -21.91 10.25
CA VAL A 253 17.06 -23.15 10.55
C VAL A 253 17.47 -23.19 12.02
N LEU A 254 18.05 -22.11 12.55
CA LEU A 254 18.46 -22.00 13.95
C LEU A 254 17.28 -22.09 14.94
N ASN A 255 16.07 -21.73 14.50
CA ASN A 255 14.84 -21.86 15.28
C ASN A 255 14.06 -23.16 14.98
N PHE A 256 14.68 -24.16 14.31
CA PHE A 256 14.09 -25.45 13.97
C PHE A 256 12.80 -25.37 13.11
N LYS A 257 12.60 -24.31 12.33
CA LYS A 257 11.44 -24.10 11.47
C LYS A 257 11.63 -24.70 10.07
N PHE A 258 11.98 -25.96 9.99
CA PHE A 258 12.39 -26.63 8.74
C PHE A 258 11.29 -26.67 7.67
N ALA A 259 10.02 -26.76 8.06
CA ALA A 259 8.91 -26.73 7.10
C ALA A 259 8.79 -25.38 6.37
N GLU A 260 9.01 -24.27 7.09
CA GLU A 260 9.05 -22.92 6.48
C GLU A 260 10.27 -22.79 5.56
N VAL A 261 11.44 -23.25 5.99
CA VAL A 261 12.67 -23.25 5.17
C VAL A 261 12.47 -24.00 3.86
N TYR A 262 11.90 -25.21 3.92
CA TYR A 262 11.62 -26.01 2.73
C TYR A 262 10.67 -25.30 1.77
N TYR A 263 9.59 -24.70 2.31
CA TYR A 263 8.64 -23.93 1.51
C TYR A 263 9.32 -22.75 0.80
N LEU A 264 10.11 -21.98 1.55
CA LEU A 264 10.79 -20.79 1.04
C LEU A 264 11.79 -21.16 -0.07
N LEU A 265 12.63 -22.19 0.15
CA LEU A 265 13.60 -22.65 -0.84
C LEU A 265 12.95 -23.13 -2.15
N LYS A 266 11.73 -23.69 -2.08
CA LYS A 266 10.97 -24.03 -3.29
C LYS A 266 10.44 -22.82 -4.06
N LYS A 267 10.17 -21.72 -3.37
CA LYS A 267 9.53 -20.53 -3.95
C LYS A 267 10.53 -19.54 -4.52
N LEU A 268 11.69 -19.40 -3.91
CA LEU A 268 12.70 -18.44 -4.35
C LEU A 268 14.08 -19.09 -4.38
N ASN A 269 14.62 -19.22 -5.58
CA ASN A 269 16.00 -19.67 -5.79
C ASN A 269 16.97 -18.48 -5.71
N VAL A 270 18.09 -18.66 -4.99
CA VAL A 270 19.14 -17.64 -4.92
C VAL A 270 20.24 -17.98 -5.93
N PRO A 271 20.42 -17.15 -6.97
CA PRO A 271 21.49 -17.40 -7.96
C PRO A 271 22.87 -17.38 -7.30
N PRO A 272 23.82 -18.23 -7.75
CA PRO A 272 25.17 -18.31 -7.17
C PRO A 272 25.91 -16.98 -7.08
N ALA A 273 25.67 -16.09 -8.04
CA ALA A 273 26.24 -14.73 -8.04
C ALA A 273 25.91 -13.91 -6.79
N TYR A 274 24.83 -14.26 -6.07
CA TYR A 274 24.38 -13.55 -4.88
C TYR A 274 24.65 -14.29 -3.56
N TRP A 275 25.32 -15.44 -3.56
CA TRP A 275 25.60 -16.18 -2.30
C TRP A 275 26.41 -15.37 -1.29
N LYS A 276 27.33 -14.53 -1.77
CA LYS A 276 28.11 -13.65 -0.88
C LYS A 276 27.28 -12.48 -0.29
N SER A 277 26.07 -12.24 -0.76
CA SER A 277 25.22 -11.15 -0.26
C SER A 277 24.76 -11.37 1.18
N ILE A 278 24.87 -12.59 1.71
CA ILE A 278 24.64 -12.87 3.13
C ILE A 278 25.53 -12.04 4.05
N LEU A 279 26.75 -11.69 3.58
CA LEU A 279 27.73 -10.90 4.31
C LEU A 279 27.49 -9.40 4.21
N VAL A 280 26.54 -8.98 3.36
CA VAL A 280 26.23 -7.56 3.16
C VAL A 280 25.42 -7.05 4.35
N PRO A 281 25.86 -5.98 5.03
CA PRO A 281 25.12 -5.39 6.14
C PRO A 281 23.74 -4.87 5.73
N SER A 282 22.89 -4.55 6.70
CA SER A 282 21.50 -4.15 6.49
C SER A 282 21.31 -2.86 5.67
N LYS A 283 20.10 -2.64 5.16
CA LYS A 283 19.64 -1.57 4.26
C LYS A 283 20.29 -0.18 4.43
N MET A 284 20.61 0.26 5.65
CA MET A 284 21.05 1.64 5.91
C MET A 284 22.43 2.01 5.33
N GLN A 285 23.28 1.05 5.00
CA GLN A 285 24.61 1.34 4.44
C GLN A 285 24.62 1.59 2.92
N PHE A 286 23.54 1.20 2.23
CA PHE A 286 23.47 1.39 0.77
C PHE A 286 23.02 2.80 0.37
N PHE A 287 22.25 3.47 1.24
CA PHE A 287 21.75 4.79 0.95
C PHE A 287 22.89 5.83 0.84
N ASP A 288 23.89 5.74 1.71
CA ASP A 288 25.03 6.66 1.71
C ASP A 288 25.96 6.47 0.50
N HIS A 289 25.97 5.28 -0.12
CA HIS A 289 26.83 4.98 -1.27
C HIS A 289 26.16 5.24 -2.63
N VAL A 290 24.84 5.16 -2.71
CA VAL A 290 24.10 5.28 -3.99
C VAL A 290 23.67 6.70 -4.28
N THR A 291 23.45 7.49 -3.24
CA THR A 291 22.81 8.79 -3.42
C THR A 291 23.72 9.98 -3.18
N GLY A 292 25.01 9.87 -2.93
CA GLY A 292 25.95 11.00 -2.77
C GLY A 292 25.34 12.41 -2.53
N ASP A 293 24.13 12.60 -2.98
CA ASP A 293 23.20 13.70 -2.72
C ASP A 293 21.99 13.18 -1.96
N ARG A 294 21.91 13.43 -0.68
CA ARG A 294 20.67 13.25 0.09
C ARG A 294 19.58 14.05 -0.61
N PRO A 295 18.38 13.49 -0.89
CA PRO A 295 17.29 14.24 -1.52
C PRO A 295 16.67 15.28 -0.57
N LEU A 296 17.47 15.86 0.30
CA LEU A 296 17.10 16.70 1.43
C LEU A 296 17.00 18.12 0.99
N HIS A 297 16.57 18.70 0.15
CA HIS A 297 16.34 20.14 -0.09
C HIS A 297 16.23 20.63 -1.53
N SER A 298 16.46 19.80 -2.57
CA SER A 298 16.49 20.36 -3.93
C SER A 298 15.18 20.25 -4.74
N SER A 299 14.15 19.60 -4.20
CA SER A 299 12.87 19.42 -4.94
C SER A 299 11.65 20.10 -4.30
N ILE A 300 11.86 21.03 -3.37
CA ILE A 300 10.77 21.95 -3.02
C ILE A 300 10.71 22.96 -4.17
N ASN A 301 9.81 22.71 -5.11
CA ASN A 301 9.38 23.76 -6.02
C ASN A 301 8.90 24.94 -5.17
N LYS A 302 9.60 26.06 -5.22
CA LYS A 302 9.25 27.33 -4.57
C LYS A 302 7.90 27.91 -5.02
N THR A 303 7.14 27.14 -5.81
CA THR A 303 5.85 27.53 -6.42
C THR A 303 4.64 26.93 -5.71
N ALA A 304 4.79 26.22 -4.59
CA ALA A 304 3.68 25.43 -4.02
C ALA A 304 3.00 26.02 -2.78
N LEU A 305 3.32 27.24 -2.36
CA LEU A 305 2.51 27.95 -1.36
C LEU A 305 2.22 29.35 -1.87
N PRO A 306 0.96 29.68 -2.24
CA PRO A 306 0.52 31.07 -2.24
C PRO A 306 0.52 31.53 -0.77
N VAL A 307 1.49 32.34 -0.41
CA VAL A 307 1.43 33.15 0.80
C VAL A 307 0.56 34.34 0.41
N ASP A 308 -0.73 34.19 0.59
CA ASP A 308 -1.63 35.35 0.57
C ASP A 308 -1.38 36.13 1.86
N SER A 309 -0.86 37.32 1.63
CA SER A 309 -0.70 38.40 2.60
C SER A 309 -2.03 38.92 3.13
#